data_ae77ff58b0e8d5ecbba3104ba871ea29
#
_entry.id   ae77ff58b0e8d5ecbba3104ba871ea29
#
_cell.length_a   1.000
_cell.length_b   1.000
_cell.length_c   1.000
_cell.angle_alpha   90.00
_cell.angle_beta   90.00
_cell.angle_gamma   90.00
#
_symmetry.space_group_name_H-M   'P 1'
#
loop_
_entity.id
_entity.type
_entity.pdbx_description
1 polymer ?
#
loop_
_entity_poly.entity_id
_entity_poly.type
_entity_poly.pdbx_seq_one_letter_code
_entity_poly.pdbx_strand_id
1 'polypeptide(L)'
;MIAARSASIALALFLTGCATSAPEMSIEASVAVDDAEIAEAPATRPETPIPDDSLLPLLQAEFALRQRDFNQGLALLAEQAVLLEDPALARRALRLAEFVNDTDQAAMMAVRLVELDPDDGAAAAAASGWLSRAGRPVDAVYYAKLAFERGNPVNVATNLGTYDTLDEGSQVAIAEAIRAITAQWPADDQAAIAASLLARLEGEFKQAESFIAPVLERSPEDIRAVMLWTQLMLDQDADDPFQLLASTVSRYPDNQELRLQFARLLGSEGNYAGARAQFVLLLERDPDNTELLSTAALLDFELEYLDAALNKFQQLITLGERLNEAHYYVGRIEMANDRYPEAIAALAAVGPSREFRDAKALAAQLLIDTAFASDIRTFFDDQRRAYPSAAEQLFLLEADSLRDWTGESLKAYDRGLTAFPQSFSLLYGRAMVHESEGQLGAMEDDLRSILSQDPDHAATLNALGYTLTNNTQRYEEAADLIERALALSPGDPAILDSLGWVYYKLGQYSESEALLREAHNAFPDPEVAAHLGEVLWVQGRQFEARDVWRDGLNRVPDHPIILETVKRLGAELP
;
A
#
# COMPACT_ATOMS: atom_id res chain seq x y z
N MET A 1 24.05 25.85 1.91
CA MET A 1 23.65 25.39 0.56
C MET A 1 23.19 23.94 0.71
N ILE A 2 21.94 23.75 1.12
CA ILE A 2 21.33 22.43 1.28
C ILE A 2 20.79 22.08 -0.09
N ALA A 3 21.47 21.15 -0.79
CA ALA A 3 20.96 20.60 -2.03
C ALA A 3 19.73 19.75 -1.69
N ALA A 4 18.57 20.24 -2.09
CA ALA A 4 17.33 19.47 -2.06
C ALA A 4 17.52 18.23 -2.95
N ARG A 5 17.74 17.07 -2.33
CA ARG A 5 17.50 15.80 -2.99
C ARG A 5 16.00 15.65 -3.11
N SER A 6 15.50 15.90 -4.31
CA SER A 6 14.15 15.52 -4.73
C SER A 6 14.03 14.01 -4.58
N ALA A 7 13.56 13.56 -3.42
CA ALA A 7 12.97 12.23 -3.33
C ALA A 7 11.67 12.32 -4.14
N SER A 8 11.71 11.89 -5.39
CA SER A 8 10.52 11.58 -6.16
C SER A 8 9.78 10.48 -5.40
N ILE A 9 8.91 10.89 -4.49
CA ILE A 9 7.86 10.02 -3.99
C ILE A 9 6.99 9.82 -5.22
N ALA A 10 7.18 8.67 -5.88
CA ALA A 10 6.23 8.20 -6.86
C ALA A 10 4.87 8.30 -6.18
N LEU A 11 4.07 9.27 -6.61
CA LEU A 11 2.69 9.42 -6.23
C LEU A 11 2.02 8.16 -6.77
N ALA A 12 2.01 7.10 -5.96
CA ALA A 12 1.24 5.89 -6.19
C ALA A 12 -0.22 6.31 -6.02
N LEU A 13 -0.72 7.08 -6.98
CA LEU A 13 -2.11 7.38 -7.17
C LEU A 13 -2.79 6.08 -7.61
N PHE A 14 -3.08 5.28 -6.58
CA PHE A 14 -4.25 4.42 -6.47
C PHE A 14 -4.84 3.87 -7.77
N LEU A 15 -4.30 2.74 -8.19
CA LEU A 15 -5.09 1.68 -8.79
C LEU A 15 -5.50 0.69 -7.67
N THR A 16 -6.29 1.14 -6.70
CA THR A 16 -6.97 0.24 -5.77
C THR A 16 -8.41 0.71 -5.59
N GLY A 17 -9.29 -0.09 -6.17
CA GLY A 17 -10.64 -0.23 -5.67
C GLY A 17 -11.64 0.81 -6.09
N CYS A 18 -12.41 0.48 -7.15
CA CYS A 18 -13.81 0.87 -7.19
C CYS A 18 -14.54 0.20 -6.01
N ALA A 19 -14.44 0.79 -4.83
CA ALA A 19 -15.48 0.65 -3.83
C ALA A 19 -16.43 1.82 -4.08
N THR A 20 -17.44 1.61 -4.90
CA THR A 20 -18.60 2.47 -4.92
C THR A 20 -19.23 2.42 -3.55
N SER A 21 -19.00 3.45 -2.73
CA SER A 21 -19.86 3.74 -1.59
C SER A 21 -21.26 3.98 -2.15
N ALA A 22 -22.17 3.06 -1.85
CA ALA A 22 -23.58 3.28 -2.07
C ALA A 22 -24.00 4.53 -1.26
N PRO A 23 -24.85 5.42 -1.83
CA PRO A 23 -25.35 6.55 -1.08
C PRO A 23 -26.17 6.03 0.11
N GLU A 24 -25.89 6.54 1.29
CA GLU A 24 -26.79 6.39 2.44
C GLU A 24 -28.15 7.01 2.10
N MET A 25 -29.09 6.16 1.77
CA MET A 25 -30.50 6.56 1.70
C MET A 25 -31.01 6.69 3.12
N SER A 26 -31.12 7.92 3.60
CA SER A 26 -31.95 8.25 4.76
C SER A 26 -33.40 7.90 4.46
N ILE A 27 -33.87 6.82 5.06
CA ILE A 27 -35.30 6.43 5.01
C ILE A 27 -36.04 7.20 6.11
N GLU A 28 -36.56 8.37 5.77
CA GLU A 28 -37.71 8.90 6.48
C GLU A 28 -38.97 8.26 5.89
N ALA A 29 -39.49 7.25 6.58
CA ALA A 29 -40.75 6.61 6.24
C ALA A 29 -41.91 7.47 6.72
N SER A 30 -42.50 8.26 5.82
CA SER A 30 -43.86 8.71 5.99
C SER A 30 -44.80 7.67 5.33
N VAL A 31 -45.47 6.88 6.15
CA VAL A 31 -46.50 5.96 5.69
C VAL A 31 -47.76 6.79 5.41
N ALA A 32 -48.02 7.06 4.12
CA ALA A 32 -49.35 7.41 3.64
C ALA A 32 -50.00 6.11 3.14
N VAL A 33 -50.99 5.65 3.84
CA VAL A 33 -51.86 4.55 3.38
C VAL A 33 -52.81 5.15 2.36
N ASP A 34 -52.62 4.83 1.09
CA ASP A 34 -53.58 5.12 0.03
C ASP A 34 -54.30 3.81 -0.33
N ASP A 35 -55.61 3.83 -0.21
CA ASP A 35 -56.50 2.74 -0.61
C ASP A 35 -56.45 2.58 -2.14
N ALA A 36 -55.60 1.68 -2.62
CA ALA A 36 -55.61 1.29 -4.03
C ALA A 36 -55.98 -0.20 -4.16
N GLU A 37 -57.06 -0.40 -4.88
CA GLU A 37 -57.57 -1.60 -5.56
C GLU A 37 -56.83 -2.92 -5.29
N ILE A 38 -57.56 -3.87 -4.74
CA ILE A 38 -57.18 -5.27 -4.61
C ILE A 38 -56.95 -5.83 -6.02
N ALA A 39 -55.69 -5.81 -6.47
CA ALA A 39 -55.27 -6.57 -7.64
C ALA A 39 -55.40 -8.07 -7.32
N GLU A 40 -55.99 -8.83 -8.24
CA GLU A 40 -56.12 -10.28 -8.16
C GLU A 40 -54.79 -10.93 -7.71
N ALA A 41 -54.90 -11.78 -6.68
CA ALA A 41 -53.76 -12.52 -6.15
C ALA A 41 -53.08 -13.33 -7.29
N PRO A 42 -51.75 -13.27 -7.42
CA PRO A 42 -51.06 -14.10 -8.40
C PRO A 42 -51.34 -15.57 -8.13
N ALA A 43 -51.55 -16.35 -9.19
CA ALA A 43 -51.83 -17.77 -9.15
C ALA A 43 -51.01 -18.48 -8.07
N THR A 44 -51.67 -19.09 -7.10
CA THR A 44 -51.03 -19.83 -6.01
C THR A 44 -50.11 -20.90 -6.60
N ARG A 45 -48.81 -20.76 -6.43
CA ARG A 45 -47.86 -21.88 -6.64
C ARG A 45 -48.27 -23.02 -5.70
N PRO A 46 -48.19 -24.28 -6.14
CA PRO A 46 -48.46 -25.40 -5.25
C PRO A 46 -47.57 -25.29 -4.01
N GLU A 47 -48.19 -25.18 -2.83
CA GLU A 47 -47.47 -25.16 -1.56
C GLU A 47 -46.80 -26.53 -1.36
N THR A 48 -45.49 -26.61 -1.52
CA THR A 48 -44.70 -27.78 -1.10
C THR A 48 -44.50 -27.67 0.41
N PRO A 49 -44.88 -28.68 1.21
CA PRO A 49 -44.66 -28.65 2.66
C PRO A 49 -43.17 -28.54 2.97
N ILE A 50 -42.83 -27.66 3.93
CA ILE A 50 -41.46 -27.52 4.42
C ILE A 50 -41.06 -28.86 5.05
N PRO A 51 -39.92 -29.49 4.66
CA PRO A 51 -39.43 -30.69 5.30
C PRO A 51 -39.21 -30.48 6.80
N ASP A 52 -39.50 -31.46 7.63
CA ASP A 52 -39.36 -31.35 9.09
C ASP A 52 -37.95 -30.91 9.53
N ASP A 53 -36.90 -31.35 8.83
CA ASP A 53 -35.50 -31.01 9.12
C ASP A 53 -35.16 -29.57 8.73
N SER A 54 -35.93 -28.90 7.88
CA SER A 54 -35.69 -27.54 7.41
C SER A 54 -36.41 -26.48 8.24
N LEU A 55 -37.48 -26.83 8.94
CA LEU A 55 -38.29 -25.88 9.70
C LEU A 55 -37.49 -25.20 10.83
N LEU A 56 -36.72 -25.98 11.58
CA LEU A 56 -35.92 -25.45 12.71
C LEU A 56 -34.81 -24.52 12.22
N PRO A 57 -33.96 -24.88 11.25
CA PRO A 57 -32.97 -23.98 10.68
C PRO A 57 -33.56 -22.68 10.12
N LEU A 58 -34.68 -22.72 9.42
CA LEU A 58 -35.35 -21.52 8.90
C LEU A 58 -35.81 -20.59 10.02
N LEU A 59 -36.40 -21.15 11.11
CA LEU A 59 -36.79 -20.38 12.28
C LEU A 59 -35.55 -19.77 12.99
N GLN A 60 -34.44 -20.52 13.09
CA GLN A 60 -33.18 -20.02 13.66
C GLN A 60 -32.63 -18.88 12.80
N ALA A 61 -32.68 -18.98 11.48
CA ALA A 61 -32.28 -17.90 10.58
C ALA A 61 -33.09 -16.62 10.83
N GLU A 62 -34.46 -16.74 10.95
CA GLU A 62 -35.31 -15.59 11.27
C GLU A 62 -34.97 -14.96 12.62
N PHE A 63 -34.64 -15.78 13.61
CA PHE A 63 -34.23 -15.31 14.94
C PHE A 63 -32.91 -14.55 14.88
N ALA A 64 -31.91 -15.09 14.17
CA ALA A 64 -30.62 -14.46 13.97
C ALA A 64 -30.78 -13.10 13.30
N LEU A 65 -31.57 -13.02 12.22
CA LEU A 65 -31.82 -11.77 11.51
C LEU A 65 -32.51 -10.71 12.40
N ARG A 66 -33.46 -11.12 13.25
CA ARG A 66 -34.09 -10.21 14.22
C ARG A 66 -33.11 -9.70 15.29
N GLN A 67 -32.11 -10.50 15.64
CA GLN A 67 -31.05 -10.11 16.57
C GLN A 67 -29.92 -9.32 15.87
N ARG A 68 -30.03 -9.04 14.56
CA ARG A 68 -29.03 -8.43 13.70
C ARG A 68 -27.73 -9.25 13.57
N ASP A 69 -27.82 -10.55 13.82
CA ASP A 69 -26.74 -11.50 13.50
C ASP A 69 -26.93 -11.96 12.04
N PHE A 70 -26.53 -11.07 11.14
CA PHE A 70 -26.72 -11.27 9.70
C PHE A 70 -25.87 -12.41 9.15
N ASN A 71 -24.67 -12.63 9.72
CA ASN A 71 -23.78 -13.70 9.29
C ASN A 71 -24.34 -15.09 9.63
N GLN A 72 -24.85 -15.27 10.86
CA GLN A 72 -25.52 -16.51 11.23
C GLN A 72 -26.81 -16.71 10.42
N GLY A 73 -27.58 -15.64 10.22
CA GLY A 73 -28.78 -15.66 9.39
C GLY A 73 -28.50 -16.07 7.96
N LEU A 74 -27.43 -15.54 7.35
CA LEU A 74 -26.98 -15.90 6.01
C LEU A 74 -26.56 -17.35 5.91
N ALA A 75 -25.72 -17.83 6.83
CA ALA A 75 -25.24 -19.22 6.81
C ALA A 75 -26.40 -20.22 6.83
N LEU A 76 -27.39 -20.00 7.69
CA LEU A 76 -28.57 -20.86 7.79
C LEU A 76 -29.49 -20.77 6.55
N LEU A 77 -29.72 -19.55 6.02
CA LEU A 77 -30.51 -19.39 4.79
C LEU A 77 -29.82 -20.00 3.58
N ALA A 78 -28.51 -19.82 3.44
CA ALA A 78 -27.75 -20.37 2.33
C ALA A 78 -27.75 -21.92 2.35
N GLU A 79 -27.56 -22.53 3.53
CA GLU A 79 -27.65 -23.99 3.69
C GLU A 79 -29.03 -24.50 3.26
N GLN A 80 -30.11 -23.85 3.70
CA GLN A 80 -31.45 -24.24 3.34
C GLN A 80 -31.76 -23.96 1.86
N ALA A 81 -31.21 -22.92 1.25
CA ALA A 81 -31.36 -22.62 -0.17
C ALA A 81 -30.71 -23.68 -1.06
N VAL A 82 -29.64 -24.34 -0.57
CA VAL A 82 -29.03 -25.48 -1.26
C VAL A 82 -29.89 -26.74 -1.14
N LEU A 83 -30.50 -26.97 0.03
CA LEU A 83 -31.28 -28.17 0.31
C LEU A 83 -32.68 -28.14 -0.30
N LEU A 84 -33.29 -26.95 -0.34
CA LEU A 84 -34.65 -26.76 -0.82
C LEU A 84 -34.63 -26.23 -2.26
N GLU A 85 -35.49 -26.78 -3.11
CA GLU A 85 -35.64 -26.31 -4.50
C GLU A 85 -36.58 -25.08 -4.56
N ASP A 86 -36.27 -24.05 -3.76
CA ASP A 86 -37.05 -22.81 -3.67
C ASP A 86 -36.24 -21.59 -4.15
N PRO A 87 -36.53 -21.04 -5.35
CA PRO A 87 -35.88 -19.86 -5.87
C PRO A 87 -36.07 -18.61 -4.98
N ALA A 88 -37.19 -18.52 -4.24
CA ALA A 88 -37.44 -17.36 -3.37
C ALA A 88 -36.49 -17.36 -2.17
N LEU A 89 -36.16 -18.51 -1.62
CA LEU A 89 -35.21 -18.67 -0.53
C LEU A 89 -33.77 -18.35 -1.01
N ALA A 90 -33.37 -18.89 -2.16
CA ALA A 90 -32.06 -18.60 -2.75
C ALA A 90 -31.91 -17.10 -3.07
N ARG A 91 -32.96 -16.46 -3.60
CA ARG A 91 -32.94 -15.01 -3.85
C ARG A 91 -32.87 -14.19 -2.57
N ARG A 92 -33.47 -14.67 -1.47
CA ARG A 92 -33.36 -14.02 -0.17
C ARG A 92 -31.96 -14.15 0.42
N ALA A 93 -31.37 -15.33 0.33
CA ALA A 93 -29.98 -15.57 0.75
C ALA A 93 -28.99 -14.72 -0.06
N LEU A 94 -29.18 -14.61 -1.38
CA LEU A 94 -28.40 -13.73 -2.24
C LEU A 94 -28.44 -12.27 -1.75
N ARG A 95 -29.63 -11.70 -1.57
CA ARG A 95 -29.76 -10.31 -1.08
C ARG A 95 -29.11 -10.09 0.29
N LEU A 96 -29.15 -11.09 1.16
CA LEU A 96 -28.50 -11.00 2.46
C LEU A 96 -26.97 -11.06 2.33
N ALA A 97 -26.45 -11.94 1.45
CA ALA A 97 -25.03 -12.01 1.13
C ALA A 97 -24.51 -10.68 0.53
N GLU A 98 -25.29 -10.07 -0.36
CA GLU A 98 -25.02 -8.73 -0.90
C GLU A 98 -24.96 -7.66 0.20
N PHE A 99 -25.92 -7.70 1.12
CA PHE A 99 -26.00 -6.74 2.23
C PHE A 99 -24.80 -6.84 3.19
N VAL A 100 -24.33 -8.06 3.50
CA VAL A 100 -23.15 -8.28 4.36
C VAL A 100 -21.84 -8.26 3.59
N ASN A 101 -21.89 -8.07 2.26
CA ASN A 101 -20.76 -8.06 1.35
C ASN A 101 -19.93 -9.38 1.39
N ASP A 102 -20.63 -10.52 1.54
CA ASP A 102 -20.02 -11.85 1.44
C ASP A 102 -20.02 -12.31 -0.01
N THR A 103 -18.91 -12.09 -0.68
CA THR A 103 -18.74 -12.33 -2.12
C THR A 103 -18.91 -13.80 -2.51
N ASP A 104 -18.42 -14.72 -1.68
CA ASP A 104 -18.45 -16.16 -1.97
C ASP A 104 -19.89 -16.70 -1.82
N GLN A 105 -20.59 -16.31 -0.76
CA GLN A 105 -21.98 -16.68 -0.56
C GLN A 105 -22.89 -16.05 -1.64
N ALA A 106 -22.65 -14.80 -2.02
CA ALA A 106 -23.39 -14.15 -3.10
C ALA A 106 -23.19 -14.88 -4.44
N ALA A 107 -21.96 -15.25 -4.79
CA ALA A 107 -21.67 -16.03 -5.98
C ALA A 107 -22.37 -17.40 -5.96
N MET A 108 -22.31 -18.12 -4.84
CA MET A 108 -22.94 -19.42 -4.67
C MET A 108 -24.47 -19.33 -4.79
N MET A 109 -25.10 -18.35 -4.16
CA MET A 109 -26.56 -18.18 -4.20
C MET A 109 -27.06 -17.70 -5.56
N ALA A 110 -26.29 -16.87 -6.26
CA ALA A 110 -26.62 -16.45 -7.62
C ALA A 110 -26.55 -17.64 -8.61
N VAL A 111 -25.53 -18.49 -8.49
CA VAL A 111 -25.41 -19.75 -9.26
C VAL A 111 -26.60 -20.67 -8.95
N ARG A 112 -26.92 -20.82 -7.66
CA ARG A 112 -28.06 -21.64 -7.24
C ARG A 112 -29.39 -21.16 -7.83
N LEU A 113 -29.58 -19.85 -7.94
CA LEU A 113 -30.77 -19.28 -8.60
C LEU A 113 -30.86 -19.70 -10.08
N VAL A 114 -29.76 -19.67 -10.81
CA VAL A 114 -29.71 -20.11 -12.21
C VAL A 114 -30.02 -21.61 -12.34
N GLU A 115 -29.58 -22.45 -11.40
CA GLU A 115 -29.89 -23.88 -11.37
C GLU A 115 -31.38 -24.13 -11.17
N LEU A 116 -32.03 -23.33 -10.30
CA LEU A 116 -33.46 -23.47 -9.96
C LEU A 116 -34.41 -22.83 -10.99
N ASP A 117 -33.94 -21.77 -11.64
CA ASP A 117 -34.68 -21.09 -12.71
C ASP A 117 -33.70 -20.79 -13.88
N PRO A 118 -33.49 -21.78 -14.74
CA PRO A 118 -32.53 -21.65 -15.84
C PRO A 118 -32.86 -20.56 -16.86
N ASP A 119 -34.07 -20.05 -16.90
CA ASP A 119 -34.52 -18.98 -17.81
C ASP A 119 -34.40 -17.58 -17.18
N ASP A 120 -34.05 -17.48 -15.88
CA ASP A 120 -33.85 -16.19 -15.20
C ASP A 120 -32.52 -15.52 -15.65
N GLY A 121 -32.63 -14.64 -16.65
CA GLY A 121 -31.48 -13.86 -17.14
C GLY A 121 -30.89 -12.91 -16.08
N ALA A 122 -31.69 -12.44 -15.12
CA ALA A 122 -31.19 -11.59 -14.04
C ALA A 122 -30.36 -12.39 -13.04
N ALA A 123 -30.76 -13.64 -12.76
CA ALA A 123 -29.94 -14.57 -11.95
C ALA A 123 -28.60 -14.89 -12.63
N ALA A 124 -28.62 -15.14 -13.96
CA ALA A 124 -27.38 -15.36 -14.71
C ALA A 124 -26.47 -14.13 -14.71
N ALA A 125 -27.04 -12.92 -14.83
CA ALA A 125 -26.31 -11.67 -14.73
C ALA A 125 -25.68 -11.47 -13.34
N ALA A 126 -26.42 -11.76 -12.27
CA ALA A 126 -25.92 -11.70 -10.90
C ALA A 126 -24.79 -12.73 -10.67
N ALA A 127 -24.95 -13.98 -11.17
CA ALA A 127 -23.94 -15.02 -11.06
C ALA A 127 -22.62 -14.59 -11.74
N SER A 128 -22.69 -14.04 -12.97
CA SER A 128 -21.51 -13.50 -13.66
C SER A 128 -20.81 -12.42 -12.82
N GLY A 129 -21.56 -11.44 -12.31
CA GLY A 129 -21.00 -10.33 -11.54
C GLY A 129 -20.32 -10.77 -10.24
N TRP A 130 -20.96 -11.67 -9.47
CA TRP A 130 -20.42 -12.14 -8.19
C TRP A 130 -19.26 -13.12 -8.37
N LEU A 131 -19.31 -14.00 -9.36
CA LEU A 131 -18.17 -14.89 -9.68
C LEU A 131 -16.94 -14.11 -10.14
N SER A 132 -17.12 -13.03 -10.91
CA SER A 132 -16.02 -12.14 -11.27
C SER A 132 -15.36 -11.52 -10.03
N ARG A 133 -16.17 -11.01 -9.08
CA ARG A 133 -15.67 -10.47 -7.80
C ARG A 133 -15.01 -11.52 -6.91
N ALA A 134 -15.50 -12.76 -6.96
CA ALA A 134 -14.91 -13.90 -6.23
C ALA A 134 -13.60 -14.43 -6.88
N GLY A 135 -13.08 -13.77 -7.93
CA GLY A 135 -11.85 -14.20 -8.61
C GLY A 135 -12.02 -15.46 -9.44
N ARG A 136 -13.23 -15.75 -9.93
CA ARG A 136 -13.58 -16.92 -10.77
C ARG A 136 -14.01 -16.46 -12.18
N PRO A 137 -13.13 -15.81 -12.96
CA PRO A 137 -13.52 -15.17 -14.22
C PRO A 137 -13.94 -16.17 -15.32
N VAL A 138 -13.42 -17.41 -15.31
CA VAL A 138 -13.82 -18.45 -16.27
C VAL A 138 -15.28 -18.85 -16.06
N ASP A 139 -15.69 -19.07 -14.80
CA ASP A 139 -17.10 -19.36 -14.49
C ASP A 139 -17.97 -18.13 -14.77
N ALA A 140 -17.47 -16.96 -14.40
CA ALA A 140 -18.21 -15.69 -14.59
C ALA A 140 -18.56 -15.44 -16.06
N VAL A 141 -17.64 -15.69 -16.99
CA VAL A 141 -17.89 -15.48 -18.43
C VAL A 141 -18.89 -16.50 -18.99
N TYR A 142 -18.95 -17.71 -18.44
CA TYR A 142 -20.00 -18.68 -18.79
C TYR A 142 -21.39 -18.13 -18.44
N TYR A 143 -21.56 -17.63 -17.21
CA TYR A 143 -22.84 -17.03 -16.79
C TYR A 143 -23.14 -15.70 -17.50
N ALA A 144 -22.11 -14.94 -17.89
CA ALA A 144 -22.28 -13.77 -18.75
C ALA A 144 -22.93 -14.15 -20.08
N LYS A 145 -22.41 -15.17 -20.76
CA LYS A 145 -23.00 -15.66 -22.01
C LYS A 145 -24.44 -16.09 -21.82
N LEU A 146 -24.72 -16.80 -20.74
CA LEU A 146 -26.07 -17.24 -20.38
C LEU A 146 -27.02 -16.03 -20.18
N ALA A 147 -26.56 -14.97 -19.52
CA ALA A 147 -27.31 -13.75 -19.33
C ALA A 147 -27.63 -13.05 -20.68
N PHE A 148 -26.67 -12.98 -21.59
CA PHE A 148 -26.91 -12.48 -22.96
C PHE A 148 -27.97 -13.30 -23.70
N GLU A 149 -27.89 -14.64 -23.68
CA GLU A 149 -28.87 -15.54 -24.30
C GLU A 149 -30.29 -15.33 -23.79
N ARG A 150 -30.43 -14.82 -22.57
CA ARG A 150 -31.71 -14.53 -21.90
C ARG A 150 -32.11 -13.07 -21.91
N GLY A 151 -31.45 -12.27 -22.73
CA GLY A 151 -31.78 -10.85 -22.93
C GLY A 151 -31.41 -9.92 -21.77
N ASN A 152 -30.48 -10.35 -20.92
CA ASN A 152 -29.94 -9.57 -19.79
C ASN A 152 -28.41 -9.34 -19.96
N PRO A 153 -27.98 -8.58 -20.97
CA PRO A 153 -26.55 -8.36 -21.24
C PRO A 153 -25.86 -7.72 -20.03
N VAL A 154 -24.62 -8.17 -19.76
CA VAL A 154 -23.79 -7.73 -18.63
C VAL A 154 -22.47 -7.16 -19.08
N ASN A 155 -21.81 -6.44 -18.19
CA ASN A 155 -20.45 -5.97 -18.43
C ASN A 155 -19.44 -7.13 -18.38
N VAL A 156 -19.16 -7.73 -19.54
CA VAL A 156 -18.23 -8.86 -19.67
C VAL A 156 -16.78 -8.45 -19.47
N ALA A 157 -16.44 -7.17 -19.70
CA ALA A 157 -15.08 -6.65 -19.56
C ALA A 157 -14.53 -6.78 -18.13
N THR A 158 -15.38 -6.85 -17.11
CA THR A 158 -14.96 -7.09 -15.71
C THR A 158 -14.21 -8.41 -15.54
N ASN A 159 -14.47 -9.41 -16.40
CA ASN A 159 -13.80 -10.72 -16.35
C ASN A 159 -12.36 -10.69 -16.90
N LEU A 160 -11.94 -9.58 -17.48
CA LEU A 160 -10.58 -9.35 -18.00
C LEU A 160 -9.65 -8.64 -17.01
N GLY A 161 -10.14 -8.23 -15.82
CA GLY A 161 -9.36 -7.47 -14.85
C GLY A 161 -8.11 -8.16 -14.32
N THR A 162 -8.08 -9.49 -14.35
CA THR A 162 -6.93 -10.32 -13.91
C THR A 162 -6.37 -11.19 -15.04
N TYR A 163 -6.74 -10.91 -16.29
CA TYR A 163 -6.45 -11.76 -17.45
C TYR A 163 -4.96 -12.14 -17.56
N ASP A 164 -4.06 -11.16 -17.43
CA ASP A 164 -2.61 -11.37 -17.57
C ASP A 164 -1.99 -12.25 -16.46
N THR A 165 -2.72 -12.43 -15.34
CA THR A 165 -2.25 -13.24 -14.19
C THR A 165 -2.78 -14.66 -14.20
N LEU A 166 -3.67 -14.99 -15.14
CA LEU A 166 -4.28 -16.31 -15.26
C LEU A 166 -3.37 -17.28 -16.03
N ASP A 167 -3.58 -18.58 -15.80
CA ASP A 167 -2.97 -19.61 -16.62
C ASP A 167 -3.49 -19.58 -18.07
N GLU A 168 -2.69 -20.11 -19.01
CA GLU A 168 -3.00 -20.10 -20.44
C GLU A 168 -4.36 -20.76 -20.77
N GLY A 169 -4.74 -21.84 -20.07
CA GLY A 169 -6.03 -22.50 -20.28
C GLY A 169 -7.21 -21.61 -19.91
N SER A 170 -7.10 -20.90 -18.79
CA SER A 170 -8.10 -19.94 -18.33
C SER A 170 -8.20 -18.72 -19.25
N GLN A 171 -7.06 -18.21 -19.72
CA GLN A 171 -7.02 -17.10 -20.71
C GLN A 171 -7.73 -17.51 -22.01
N VAL A 172 -7.43 -18.69 -22.54
CA VAL A 172 -8.08 -19.22 -23.76
C VAL A 172 -9.58 -19.35 -23.57
N ALA A 173 -10.03 -19.94 -22.46
CA ALA A 173 -11.46 -20.13 -22.19
C ALA A 173 -12.24 -18.80 -22.13
N ILE A 174 -11.68 -17.78 -21.47
CA ILE A 174 -12.29 -16.44 -21.38
C ILE A 174 -12.32 -15.78 -22.77
N ALA A 175 -11.21 -15.86 -23.51
CA ALA A 175 -11.10 -15.27 -24.84
C ALA A 175 -12.10 -15.88 -25.83
N GLU A 176 -12.23 -17.22 -25.85
CA GLU A 176 -13.20 -17.94 -26.68
C GLU A 176 -14.64 -17.54 -26.32
N ALA A 177 -14.96 -17.44 -25.05
CA ALA A 177 -16.31 -17.05 -24.61
C ALA A 177 -16.64 -15.60 -24.99
N ILE A 178 -15.71 -14.66 -24.83
CA ILE A 178 -15.92 -13.26 -25.23
C ILE A 178 -16.09 -13.16 -26.76
N ARG A 179 -15.24 -13.85 -27.56
CA ARG A 179 -15.37 -13.90 -29.01
C ARG A 179 -16.72 -14.48 -29.44
N ALA A 180 -17.20 -15.53 -28.77
CA ALA A 180 -18.49 -16.15 -29.04
C ALA A 180 -19.66 -15.17 -28.72
N ILE A 181 -19.61 -14.47 -27.58
CA ILE A 181 -20.60 -13.43 -27.24
C ILE A 181 -20.61 -12.34 -28.32
N THR A 182 -19.45 -11.79 -28.66
CA THR A 182 -19.34 -10.70 -29.64
C THR A 182 -19.82 -11.12 -31.04
N ALA A 183 -19.53 -12.34 -31.45
CA ALA A 183 -19.99 -12.87 -32.73
C ALA A 183 -21.52 -13.03 -32.79
N GLN A 184 -22.16 -13.37 -31.69
CA GLN A 184 -23.60 -13.58 -31.59
C GLN A 184 -24.36 -12.25 -31.40
N TRP A 185 -23.77 -11.27 -30.69
CA TRP A 185 -24.36 -9.96 -30.43
C TRP A 185 -23.42 -8.81 -30.88
N PRO A 186 -23.16 -8.67 -32.20
CA PRO A 186 -22.16 -7.72 -32.72
C PRO A 186 -22.59 -6.23 -32.57
N ALA A 187 -23.84 -5.97 -32.29
CA ALA A 187 -24.36 -4.60 -32.08
C ALA A 187 -24.46 -4.23 -30.58
N ASP A 188 -24.14 -5.14 -29.68
CA ASP A 188 -24.19 -4.88 -28.24
C ASP A 188 -22.93 -4.18 -27.74
N ASP A 189 -23.11 -3.06 -27.04
CA ASP A 189 -22.00 -2.23 -26.56
C ASP A 189 -21.15 -2.92 -25.47
N GLN A 190 -21.78 -3.76 -24.62
CA GLN A 190 -21.04 -4.49 -23.58
C GLN A 190 -20.12 -5.56 -24.19
N ALA A 191 -20.65 -6.29 -25.19
CA ALA A 191 -19.88 -7.26 -25.95
C ALA A 191 -18.72 -6.61 -26.73
N ALA A 192 -18.98 -5.47 -27.40
CA ALA A 192 -17.99 -4.74 -28.16
C ALA A 192 -16.86 -4.17 -27.27
N ILE A 193 -17.19 -3.60 -26.11
CA ILE A 193 -16.21 -3.11 -25.13
C ILE A 193 -15.34 -4.26 -24.63
N ALA A 194 -15.93 -5.41 -24.28
CA ALA A 194 -15.17 -6.57 -23.84
C ALA A 194 -14.25 -7.12 -24.91
N ALA A 195 -14.71 -7.20 -26.18
CA ALA A 195 -13.90 -7.63 -27.31
C ALA A 195 -12.74 -6.67 -27.60
N SER A 196 -13.00 -5.36 -27.49
CA SER A 196 -11.96 -4.35 -27.65
C SER A 196 -10.90 -4.45 -26.56
N LEU A 197 -11.31 -4.62 -25.29
CA LEU A 197 -10.37 -4.79 -24.18
C LEU A 197 -9.54 -6.07 -24.34
N LEU A 198 -10.17 -7.19 -24.71
CA LEU A 198 -9.47 -8.45 -24.98
C LEU A 198 -8.43 -8.27 -26.09
N ALA A 199 -8.82 -7.71 -27.22
CA ALA A 199 -7.91 -7.46 -28.34
C ALA A 199 -6.74 -6.53 -27.97
N ARG A 200 -6.98 -5.55 -27.10
CA ARG A 200 -5.94 -4.70 -26.53
C ARG A 200 -4.94 -5.50 -25.69
N LEU A 201 -5.42 -6.37 -24.77
CA LEU A 201 -4.58 -7.25 -23.94
C LEU A 201 -3.78 -8.24 -24.78
N GLU A 202 -4.31 -8.69 -25.91
CA GLU A 202 -3.63 -9.55 -26.88
C GLU A 202 -2.66 -8.78 -27.81
N GLY A 203 -2.58 -7.44 -27.69
CA GLY A 203 -1.73 -6.58 -28.54
C GLY A 203 -2.28 -6.32 -29.94
N GLU A 204 -3.52 -6.73 -30.22
CA GLU A 204 -4.21 -6.57 -31.51
C GLU A 204 -4.92 -5.22 -31.62
N PHE A 205 -4.16 -4.13 -31.51
CA PHE A 205 -4.68 -2.76 -31.36
C PHE A 205 -5.66 -2.33 -32.45
N LYS A 206 -5.38 -2.65 -33.73
CA LYS A 206 -6.30 -2.33 -34.85
C LYS A 206 -7.64 -3.04 -34.73
N GLN A 207 -7.63 -4.27 -34.22
CA GLN A 207 -8.86 -5.02 -33.98
C GLN A 207 -9.62 -4.41 -32.80
N ALA A 208 -8.92 -4.03 -31.73
CA ALA A 208 -9.50 -3.31 -30.60
C ALA A 208 -10.21 -2.02 -31.03
N GLU A 209 -9.56 -1.19 -31.88
CA GLU A 209 -10.17 0.00 -32.45
C GLU A 209 -11.45 -0.31 -33.25
N SER A 210 -11.44 -1.38 -34.05
CA SER A 210 -12.59 -1.78 -34.88
C SER A 210 -13.83 -2.16 -34.05
N PHE A 211 -13.62 -2.66 -32.83
CA PHE A 211 -14.71 -2.98 -31.91
C PHE A 211 -15.24 -1.77 -31.16
N ILE A 212 -14.35 -0.86 -30.73
CA ILE A 212 -14.75 0.26 -29.88
C ILE A 212 -15.28 1.47 -30.66
N ALA A 213 -14.81 1.71 -31.89
CA ALA A 213 -15.24 2.86 -32.68
C ALA A 213 -16.76 2.93 -32.92
N PRO A 214 -17.47 1.84 -33.27
CA PRO A 214 -18.93 1.87 -33.40
C PRO A 214 -19.66 2.14 -32.08
N VAL A 215 -19.10 1.77 -30.92
CA VAL A 215 -19.66 2.12 -29.61
C VAL A 215 -19.58 3.62 -29.39
N LEU A 216 -18.43 4.22 -29.66
CA LEU A 216 -18.23 5.68 -29.53
C LEU A 216 -19.10 6.49 -30.49
N GLU A 217 -19.47 5.95 -31.67
CA GLU A 217 -20.42 6.60 -32.57
C GLU A 217 -21.85 6.61 -32.02
N ARG A 218 -22.27 5.54 -31.35
CA ARG A 218 -23.62 5.41 -30.77
C ARG A 218 -23.74 6.09 -29.40
N SER A 219 -22.70 5.96 -28.57
CA SER A 219 -22.67 6.39 -27.17
C SER A 219 -21.35 7.15 -26.90
N PRO A 220 -21.20 8.38 -27.42
CA PRO A 220 -19.95 9.14 -27.33
C PRO A 220 -19.59 9.57 -25.90
N GLU A 221 -20.52 9.46 -24.93
CA GLU A 221 -20.31 9.72 -23.51
C GLU A 221 -20.14 8.45 -22.66
N ASP A 222 -20.13 7.25 -23.25
CA ASP A 222 -19.84 6.04 -22.48
C ASP A 222 -18.40 6.09 -21.95
N ILE A 223 -18.29 6.27 -20.63
CA ILE A 223 -17.00 6.46 -19.93
C ILE A 223 -16.04 5.31 -20.23
N ARG A 224 -16.53 4.09 -20.26
CA ARG A 224 -15.70 2.88 -20.48
C ARG A 224 -15.14 2.86 -21.89
N ALA A 225 -15.97 3.20 -22.89
CA ALA A 225 -15.55 3.25 -24.27
C ALA A 225 -14.52 4.36 -24.52
N VAL A 226 -14.76 5.56 -23.97
CA VAL A 226 -13.83 6.69 -24.07
C VAL A 226 -12.51 6.39 -23.36
N MET A 227 -12.55 5.79 -22.18
CA MET A 227 -11.35 5.42 -21.44
C MET A 227 -10.56 4.32 -22.15
N LEU A 228 -11.23 3.29 -22.68
CA LEU A 228 -10.57 2.22 -23.42
C LEU A 228 -9.92 2.74 -24.71
N TRP A 229 -10.60 3.63 -25.44
CA TRP A 229 -10.00 4.32 -26.59
C TRP A 229 -8.74 5.10 -26.22
N THR A 230 -8.81 5.86 -25.11
CA THR A 230 -7.66 6.64 -24.64
C THR A 230 -6.48 5.73 -24.28
N GLN A 231 -6.74 4.61 -23.60
CA GLN A 231 -5.72 3.62 -23.30
C GLN A 231 -5.11 2.98 -24.56
N LEU A 232 -5.94 2.71 -25.59
CA LEU A 232 -5.44 2.21 -26.88
C LEU A 232 -4.53 3.22 -27.58
N MET A 233 -4.83 4.51 -27.47
CA MET A 233 -3.99 5.57 -28.03
C MET A 233 -2.68 5.72 -27.27
N LEU A 234 -2.70 5.55 -25.94
CA LEU A 234 -1.49 5.52 -25.10
C LEU A 234 -0.60 4.31 -25.43
N ASP A 235 -1.17 3.11 -25.56
CA ASP A 235 -0.41 1.89 -25.89
C ASP A 235 0.25 1.96 -27.28
N GLN A 236 -0.27 2.78 -28.18
CA GLN A 236 0.25 2.99 -29.53
C GLN A 236 1.17 4.22 -29.66
N ASP A 237 1.53 4.86 -28.55
CA ASP A 237 2.34 6.09 -28.53
C ASP A 237 1.80 7.18 -29.48
N ALA A 238 0.46 7.35 -29.53
CA ALA A 238 -0.16 8.35 -30.37
C ALA A 238 0.26 9.78 -29.97
N ASP A 239 0.36 10.70 -30.94
CA ASP A 239 0.80 12.09 -30.69
C ASP A 239 -0.08 12.83 -29.68
N ASP A 240 -1.40 12.57 -29.67
CA ASP A 240 -2.35 13.17 -28.73
C ASP A 240 -3.35 12.09 -28.22
N PRO A 241 -2.94 11.24 -27.29
CA PRO A 241 -3.78 10.14 -26.80
C PRO A 241 -5.02 10.61 -26.03
N PHE A 242 -5.01 11.84 -25.51
CA PHE A 242 -6.10 12.41 -24.71
C PHE A 242 -7.14 13.19 -25.51
N GLN A 243 -6.96 13.37 -26.81
CA GLN A 243 -7.81 14.21 -27.65
C GLN A 243 -9.31 13.88 -27.54
N LEU A 244 -9.66 12.60 -27.66
CA LEU A 244 -11.06 12.16 -27.55
C LEU A 244 -11.61 12.45 -26.16
N LEU A 245 -10.89 12.07 -25.13
CA LEU A 245 -11.31 12.22 -23.73
C LEU A 245 -11.49 13.69 -23.36
N ALA A 246 -10.54 14.56 -23.73
CA ALA A 246 -10.63 16.00 -23.52
C ALA A 246 -11.82 16.63 -24.24
N SER A 247 -12.07 16.23 -25.51
CA SER A 247 -13.21 16.72 -26.29
C SER A 247 -14.54 16.24 -25.71
N THR A 248 -14.59 15.00 -25.21
CA THR A 248 -15.80 14.44 -24.59
C THR A 248 -16.11 15.13 -23.27
N VAL A 249 -15.12 15.34 -22.40
CA VAL A 249 -15.28 16.11 -21.15
C VAL A 249 -15.76 17.54 -21.44
N SER A 250 -15.28 18.16 -22.52
CA SER A 250 -15.72 19.49 -22.91
C SER A 250 -17.15 19.52 -23.44
N ARG A 251 -17.59 18.46 -24.11
CA ARG A 251 -18.95 18.32 -24.65
C ARG A 251 -19.97 18.02 -23.57
N TYR A 252 -19.57 17.25 -22.53
CA TYR A 252 -20.40 16.83 -21.41
C TYR A 252 -19.86 17.38 -20.09
N PRO A 253 -19.87 18.71 -19.88
CA PRO A 253 -19.23 19.37 -18.75
C PRO A 253 -19.84 19.01 -17.38
N ASP A 254 -21.08 18.53 -17.39
CA ASP A 254 -21.80 18.11 -16.18
C ASP A 254 -21.52 16.66 -15.77
N ASN A 255 -20.83 15.88 -16.63
CA ASN A 255 -20.41 14.53 -16.30
C ASN A 255 -19.14 14.57 -15.41
N GLN A 256 -19.37 14.65 -14.09
CA GLN A 256 -18.30 14.75 -13.09
C GLN A 256 -17.45 13.47 -13.04
N GLU A 257 -18.08 12.31 -13.25
CA GLU A 257 -17.37 11.01 -13.24
C GLU A 257 -16.37 10.94 -14.40
N LEU A 258 -16.78 11.29 -15.60
CA LEU A 258 -15.87 11.33 -16.76
C LEU A 258 -14.71 12.30 -16.53
N ARG A 259 -14.98 13.49 -15.98
CA ARG A 259 -13.95 14.48 -15.64
C ARG A 259 -12.97 13.94 -14.58
N LEU A 260 -13.48 13.23 -13.57
CA LEU A 260 -12.66 12.62 -12.54
C LEU A 260 -11.73 11.55 -13.11
N GLN A 261 -12.25 10.68 -13.99
CA GLN A 261 -11.43 9.67 -14.67
C GLN A 261 -10.37 10.32 -15.55
N PHE A 262 -10.70 11.40 -16.25
CA PHE A 262 -9.72 12.17 -17.03
C PHE A 262 -8.63 12.75 -16.14
N ALA A 263 -8.98 13.37 -15.01
CA ALA A 263 -8.03 13.92 -14.07
C ALA A 263 -7.07 12.84 -13.52
N ARG A 264 -7.61 11.69 -13.15
CA ARG A 264 -6.81 10.55 -12.64
C ARG A 264 -5.84 10.01 -13.70
N LEU A 265 -6.32 9.85 -14.94
CA LEU A 265 -5.49 9.34 -16.03
C LEU A 265 -4.37 10.34 -16.40
N LEU A 266 -4.66 11.64 -16.43
CA LEU A 266 -3.61 12.65 -16.59
C LEU A 266 -2.55 12.58 -15.49
N GLY A 267 -2.97 12.35 -14.25
CA GLY A 267 -2.08 12.19 -13.11
C GLY A 267 -1.18 10.95 -13.21
N SER A 268 -1.74 9.79 -13.61
CA SER A 268 -0.95 8.55 -13.78
C SER A 268 0.10 8.67 -14.88
N GLU A 269 -0.19 9.44 -15.94
CA GLU A 269 0.74 9.72 -17.03
C GLU A 269 1.72 10.88 -16.73
N GLY A 270 1.75 11.38 -15.49
CA GLY A 270 2.65 12.46 -15.06
C GLY A 270 2.24 13.85 -15.53
N ASN A 271 1.10 14.00 -16.20
CA ASN A 271 0.58 15.32 -16.57
C ASN A 271 -0.14 15.97 -15.38
N TYR A 272 0.63 16.28 -14.33
CA TYR A 272 0.09 16.84 -13.08
C TYR A 272 -0.59 18.21 -13.27
N ALA A 273 -0.09 19.03 -14.22
CA ALA A 273 -0.71 20.32 -14.53
C ALA A 273 -2.10 20.15 -15.17
N GLY A 274 -2.25 19.20 -16.09
CA GLY A 274 -3.53 18.84 -16.70
C GLY A 274 -4.49 18.24 -15.68
N ALA A 275 -4.02 17.33 -14.85
CA ALA A 275 -4.80 16.74 -13.75
C ALA A 275 -5.33 17.83 -12.79
N ARG A 276 -4.44 18.71 -12.32
CA ARG A 276 -4.78 19.85 -11.48
C ARG A 276 -5.91 20.70 -12.06
N ALA A 277 -5.82 21.03 -13.36
CA ALA A 277 -6.85 21.81 -14.02
C ALA A 277 -8.24 21.14 -13.95
N GLN A 278 -8.30 19.81 -14.11
CA GLN A 278 -9.57 19.08 -13.98
C GLN A 278 -10.06 19.03 -12.53
N PHE A 279 -9.18 18.84 -11.55
CA PHE A 279 -9.56 18.85 -10.12
C PHE A 279 -10.08 20.22 -9.66
N VAL A 280 -9.54 21.32 -10.16
CA VAL A 280 -10.09 22.67 -9.89
C VAL A 280 -11.54 22.78 -10.38
N LEU A 281 -11.84 22.31 -11.59
CA LEU A 281 -13.20 22.33 -12.13
C LEU A 281 -14.18 21.40 -11.38
N LEU A 282 -13.67 20.29 -10.85
CA LEU A 282 -14.46 19.39 -9.97
C LEU A 282 -14.81 20.09 -8.65
N LEU A 283 -13.82 20.76 -8.04
CA LEU A 283 -14.00 21.49 -6.79
C LEU A 283 -14.89 22.74 -6.93
N GLU A 284 -15.02 23.34 -8.12
CA GLU A 284 -16.01 24.42 -8.35
C GLU A 284 -17.46 23.92 -8.15
N ARG A 285 -17.71 22.63 -8.37
CA ARG A 285 -19.04 22.01 -8.23
C ARG A 285 -19.26 21.44 -6.81
N ASP A 286 -18.23 20.89 -6.21
CA ASP A 286 -18.26 20.30 -4.86
C ASP A 286 -17.05 20.78 -4.07
N PRO A 287 -17.11 22.03 -3.53
CA PRO A 287 -15.96 22.67 -2.88
C PRO A 287 -15.48 21.97 -1.61
N ASP A 288 -16.37 21.28 -0.91
CA ASP A 288 -16.07 20.63 0.38
C ASP A 288 -15.81 19.13 0.26
N ASN A 289 -15.67 18.61 -0.97
CA ASN A 289 -15.33 17.23 -1.20
C ASN A 289 -13.89 16.94 -0.76
N THR A 290 -13.77 16.24 0.34
CA THR A 290 -12.49 16.04 1.05
C THR A 290 -11.49 15.20 0.25
N GLU A 291 -11.97 14.29 -0.61
CA GLU A 291 -11.12 13.49 -1.48
C GLU A 291 -10.55 14.33 -2.63
N LEU A 292 -11.39 15.13 -3.27
CA LEU A 292 -10.97 16.06 -4.32
C LEU A 292 -10.02 17.13 -3.76
N LEU A 293 -10.32 17.68 -2.58
CA LEU A 293 -9.48 18.68 -1.89
C LEU A 293 -8.09 18.13 -1.60
N SER A 294 -8.00 16.92 -1.00
CA SER A 294 -6.72 16.30 -0.68
C SER A 294 -5.89 16.07 -1.95
N THR A 295 -6.49 15.47 -2.99
CA THR A 295 -5.77 15.21 -4.24
C THR A 295 -5.33 16.51 -4.92
N ALA A 296 -6.19 17.52 -4.98
CA ALA A 296 -5.84 18.82 -5.55
C ALA A 296 -4.78 19.56 -4.74
N ALA A 297 -4.79 19.44 -3.39
CA ALA A 297 -3.79 20.02 -2.53
C ALA A 297 -2.41 19.38 -2.73
N LEU A 298 -2.38 18.04 -2.86
CA LEU A 298 -1.15 17.31 -3.18
C LEU A 298 -0.59 17.70 -4.54
N LEU A 299 -1.44 17.82 -5.58
CA LEU A 299 -1.02 18.27 -6.91
C LEU A 299 -0.49 19.72 -6.88
N ASP A 300 -1.15 20.61 -6.14
CA ASP A 300 -0.66 21.98 -5.94
C ASP A 300 0.71 21.99 -5.24
N PHE A 301 0.89 21.12 -4.24
CA PHE A 301 2.16 21.01 -3.52
C PHE A 301 3.30 20.50 -4.43
N GLU A 302 3.06 19.44 -5.20
CA GLU A 302 4.05 18.87 -6.13
C GLU A 302 4.41 19.84 -7.27
N LEU A 303 3.48 20.68 -7.68
CA LEU A 303 3.68 21.72 -8.69
C LEU A 303 4.19 23.05 -8.11
N GLU A 304 4.54 23.08 -6.83
CA GLU A 304 5.05 24.25 -6.10
C GLU A 304 4.05 25.45 -6.04
N TYR A 305 2.74 25.21 -6.23
CA TYR A 305 1.69 26.19 -5.96
C TYR A 305 1.34 26.23 -4.48
N LEU A 306 2.36 26.59 -3.65
CA LEU A 306 2.31 26.41 -2.19
C LEU A 306 1.15 27.15 -1.50
N ASP A 307 0.79 28.35 -1.94
CA ASP A 307 -0.36 29.09 -1.39
C ASP A 307 -1.69 28.38 -1.68
N ALA A 308 -1.84 27.82 -2.89
CA ALA A 308 -3.05 27.09 -3.26
C ALA A 308 -3.16 25.76 -2.51
N ALA A 309 -2.04 25.07 -2.32
CA ALA A 309 -1.95 23.87 -1.50
C ALA A 309 -2.30 24.17 -0.03
N LEU A 310 -1.70 25.21 0.55
CA LEU A 310 -1.94 25.65 1.93
C LEU A 310 -3.43 25.90 2.20
N ASN A 311 -4.08 26.65 1.31
CA ASN A 311 -5.51 26.97 1.44
C ASN A 311 -6.37 25.70 1.48
N LYS A 312 -6.10 24.70 0.61
CA LYS A 312 -6.86 23.44 0.56
C LYS A 312 -6.60 22.56 1.78
N PHE A 313 -5.34 22.45 2.23
CA PHE A 313 -5.04 21.72 3.46
C PHE A 313 -5.65 22.40 4.69
N GLN A 314 -5.69 23.73 4.77
CA GLN A 314 -6.38 24.45 5.84
C GLN A 314 -7.90 24.24 5.78
N GLN A 315 -8.49 24.13 4.59
CA GLN A 315 -9.89 23.78 4.44
C GLN A 315 -10.17 22.36 4.95
N LEU A 316 -9.32 21.35 4.62
CA LEU A 316 -9.42 20.00 5.17
C LEU A 316 -9.36 20.00 6.71
N ILE A 317 -8.46 20.78 7.32
CA ILE A 317 -8.37 20.93 8.77
C ILE A 317 -9.67 21.52 9.32
N THR A 318 -10.24 22.53 8.65
CA THR A 318 -11.49 23.16 9.07
C THR A 318 -12.68 22.19 9.01
N LEU A 319 -12.72 21.33 8.00
CA LEU A 319 -13.71 20.27 7.84
C LEU A 319 -13.51 19.10 8.84
N GLY A 320 -12.37 19.03 9.52
CA GLY A 320 -12.03 17.95 10.46
C GLY A 320 -11.59 16.64 9.78
N GLU A 321 -11.25 16.72 8.49
CA GLU A 321 -10.95 15.54 7.67
C GLU A 321 -9.46 15.46 7.33
N ARG A 322 -8.94 14.23 7.23
CA ARG A 322 -7.52 13.96 6.89
C ARG A 322 -6.52 14.79 7.71
N LEU A 323 -6.82 15.02 8.98
CA LEU A 323 -6.13 15.98 9.84
C LEU A 323 -4.61 15.77 9.87
N ASN A 324 -4.16 14.53 9.99
CA ASN A 324 -2.72 14.21 10.08
C ASN A 324 -1.99 14.57 8.78
N GLU A 325 -2.54 14.16 7.64
CA GLU A 325 -2.01 14.49 6.31
C GLU A 325 -1.98 16.02 6.10
N ALA A 326 -3.10 16.68 6.38
CA ALA A 326 -3.24 18.12 6.19
C ALA A 326 -2.25 18.90 7.06
N HIS A 327 -2.14 18.58 8.34
CA HIS A 327 -1.17 19.20 9.24
C HIS A 327 0.28 18.95 8.82
N TYR A 328 0.58 17.75 8.34
CA TYR A 328 1.92 17.41 7.84
C TYR A 328 2.33 18.29 6.66
N TYR A 329 1.46 18.41 5.64
CA TYR A 329 1.75 19.23 4.46
C TYR A 329 1.72 20.73 4.77
N VAL A 330 0.82 21.20 5.66
CA VAL A 330 0.88 22.58 6.16
C VAL A 330 2.25 22.84 6.79
N GLY A 331 2.73 21.96 7.64
CA GLY A 331 4.06 22.10 8.25
C GLY A 331 5.18 22.18 7.21
N ARG A 332 5.15 21.34 6.18
CA ARG A 332 6.13 21.35 5.08
C ARG A 332 6.07 22.64 4.25
N ILE A 333 4.87 23.15 3.99
CA ILE A 333 4.67 24.40 3.25
C ILE A 333 5.16 25.58 4.08
N GLU A 334 4.85 25.62 5.39
CA GLU A 334 5.31 26.68 6.27
C GLU A 334 6.85 26.67 6.42
N MET A 335 7.47 25.47 6.43
CA MET A 335 8.94 25.33 6.33
C MET A 335 9.49 25.96 5.04
N ALA A 336 8.89 25.66 3.90
CA ALA A 336 9.32 26.18 2.60
C ALA A 336 9.18 27.71 2.51
N ASN A 337 8.28 28.28 3.30
CA ASN A 337 8.05 29.72 3.42
C ASN A 337 8.87 30.38 4.55
N ASP A 338 9.81 29.68 5.18
CA ASP A 338 10.63 30.13 6.31
C ASP A 338 9.81 30.57 7.55
N ARG A 339 8.56 30.07 7.66
CA ARG A 339 7.66 30.33 8.81
C ARG A 339 7.78 29.20 9.83
N TYR A 340 8.95 29.11 10.46
CA TYR A 340 9.32 27.99 11.33
C TYR A 340 8.40 27.79 12.55
N PRO A 341 7.93 28.85 13.26
CA PRO A 341 6.99 28.66 14.38
C PRO A 341 5.67 28.02 13.94
N GLU A 342 5.12 28.43 12.81
CA GLU A 342 3.88 27.89 12.22
C GLU A 342 4.12 26.44 11.72
N ALA A 343 5.27 26.19 11.12
CA ALA A 343 5.67 24.85 10.68
C ALA A 343 5.73 23.88 11.87
N ILE A 344 6.43 24.27 12.96
CA ILE A 344 6.53 23.45 14.18
C ILE A 344 5.16 23.21 14.78
N ALA A 345 4.28 24.22 14.84
CA ALA A 345 2.93 24.07 15.38
C ALA A 345 2.09 23.08 14.55
N ALA A 346 2.14 23.17 13.24
CA ALA A 346 1.44 22.24 12.36
C ALA A 346 1.99 20.81 12.48
N LEU A 347 3.31 20.62 12.45
CA LEU A 347 3.94 19.30 12.61
C LEU A 347 3.68 18.70 14.00
N ALA A 348 3.59 19.54 15.04
CA ALA A 348 3.22 19.09 16.38
C ALA A 348 1.78 18.54 16.45
N ALA A 349 0.87 19.08 15.65
CA ALA A 349 -0.53 18.67 15.60
C ALA A 349 -0.75 17.30 14.91
N VAL A 350 0.23 16.79 14.17
CA VAL A 350 0.14 15.46 13.53
C VAL A 350 0.08 14.38 14.61
N GLY A 351 -1.03 13.65 14.67
CA GLY A 351 -1.23 12.50 15.58
C GLY A 351 -0.67 11.21 15.01
N PRO A 352 -0.78 10.08 15.77
CA PRO A 352 -0.29 8.76 15.33
C PRO A 352 -0.88 8.36 13.97
N SER A 353 -0.03 8.30 12.97
CA SER A 353 -0.34 8.05 11.57
C SER A 353 0.95 7.65 10.84
N ARG A 354 0.87 7.42 9.53
CA ARG A 354 2.04 7.21 8.68
C ARG A 354 3.02 8.38 8.74
N GLU A 355 2.54 9.60 8.79
CA GLU A 355 3.32 10.85 8.79
C GLU A 355 3.89 11.21 10.18
N PHE A 356 3.45 10.54 11.24
CA PHE A 356 3.73 10.92 12.63
C PHE A 356 5.22 11.06 12.94
N ARG A 357 5.99 10.00 12.61
CA ARG A 357 7.43 9.96 12.87
C ARG A 357 8.16 11.10 12.14
N ASP A 358 7.88 11.26 10.86
CA ASP A 358 8.53 12.25 10.01
C ASP A 358 8.15 13.66 10.45
N ALA A 359 6.88 13.89 10.81
CA ALA A 359 6.43 15.18 11.34
C ALA A 359 7.19 15.58 12.62
N LYS A 360 7.35 14.64 13.57
CA LYS A 360 8.07 14.92 14.83
C LYS A 360 9.56 15.13 14.61
N ALA A 361 10.16 14.36 13.69
CA ALA A 361 11.56 14.52 13.30
C ALA A 361 11.82 15.88 12.62
N LEU A 362 10.95 16.30 11.69
CA LEU A 362 11.05 17.60 11.04
C LEU A 362 10.89 18.76 12.04
N ALA A 363 9.91 18.69 12.95
CA ALA A 363 9.74 19.69 14.00
C ALA A 363 10.97 19.79 14.91
N ALA A 364 11.54 18.64 15.31
CA ALA A 364 12.76 18.60 16.10
C ALA A 364 13.95 19.19 15.34
N GLN A 365 14.10 18.89 14.04
CA GLN A 365 15.17 19.46 13.22
C GLN A 365 15.09 21.01 13.16
N LEU A 366 13.89 21.56 12.97
CA LEU A 366 13.69 23.02 13.00
C LEU A 366 14.06 23.63 14.36
N LEU A 367 13.77 22.90 15.44
CA LEU A 367 14.18 23.33 16.80
C LEU A 367 15.69 23.23 17.00
N ILE A 368 16.37 22.22 16.45
CA ILE A 368 17.85 22.09 16.49
C ILE A 368 18.50 23.32 15.86
N ASP A 369 18.01 23.76 14.71
CA ASP A 369 18.59 24.85 13.94
C ASP A 369 18.35 26.23 14.60
N THR A 370 17.34 26.36 15.46
CA THR A 370 16.85 27.66 15.99
C THR A 370 16.85 27.79 17.51
N ALA A 371 17.08 26.69 18.26
CA ALA A 371 16.80 26.63 19.70
C ALA A 371 17.87 25.89 20.51
N PHE A 372 17.60 25.68 21.80
CA PHE A 372 18.44 24.94 22.74
C PHE A 372 17.90 23.53 22.97
N ALA A 373 18.75 22.61 23.42
CA ALA A 373 18.36 21.23 23.78
C ALA A 373 17.17 21.16 24.75
N SER A 374 17.02 22.19 25.64
CA SER A 374 15.88 22.31 26.54
C SER A 374 14.54 22.50 25.83
N ASP A 375 14.54 23.14 24.67
CA ASP A 375 13.32 23.43 23.90
C ASP A 375 12.86 22.18 23.15
N ILE A 376 13.82 21.38 22.65
CA ILE A 376 13.56 20.06 22.06
C ILE A 376 12.94 19.14 23.11
N ARG A 377 13.51 19.10 24.31
CA ARG A 377 12.95 18.34 25.42
C ARG A 377 11.52 18.77 25.75
N THR A 378 11.27 20.07 25.85
CA THR A 378 9.93 20.62 26.13
C THR A 378 8.94 20.21 25.06
N PHE A 379 9.33 20.31 23.78
CA PHE A 379 8.52 19.85 22.66
C PHE A 379 8.12 18.38 22.81
N PHE A 380 9.08 17.49 23.04
CA PHE A 380 8.78 16.06 23.18
C PHE A 380 7.99 15.73 24.46
N ASP A 381 8.19 16.46 25.55
CA ASP A 381 7.37 16.33 26.77
C ASP A 381 5.90 16.70 26.49
N ASP A 382 5.66 17.73 25.67
CA ASP A 382 4.31 18.13 25.24
C ASP A 382 3.71 17.09 24.31
N GLN A 383 4.49 16.55 23.37
CA GLN A 383 4.04 15.48 22.47
C GLN A 383 3.67 14.20 23.23
N ARG A 384 4.45 13.79 24.24
CA ARG A 384 4.12 12.62 25.07
C ARG A 384 2.84 12.82 25.89
N ARG A 385 2.56 14.06 26.32
CA ARG A 385 1.29 14.39 26.97
C ARG A 385 0.11 14.33 26.01
N ALA A 386 0.30 14.80 24.78
CA ALA A 386 -0.73 14.78 23.75
C ALA A 386 -0.99 13.37 23.20
N TYR A 387 0.06 12.55 23.06
CA TYR A 387 0.02 11.22 22.46
C TYR A 387 0.67 10.16 23.36
N PRO A 388 0.03 9.79 24.49
CA PRO A 388 0.61 8.85 25.45
C PRO A 388 0.89 7.44 24.87
N SER A 389 0.10 6.99 23.90
CA SER A 389 0.29 5.70 23.24
C SER A 389 1.55 5.65 22.36
N ALA A 390 2.09 6.79 21.96
CA ALA A 390 3.33 6.91 21.19
C ALA A 390 4.53 7.31 22.04
N ALA A 391 4.41 7.29 23.38
CA ALA A 391 5.42 7.84 24.28
C ALA A 391 6.79 7.18 24.13
N GLU A 392 6.84 5.85 23.92
CA GLU A 392 8.09 5.11 23.69
C GLU A 392 8.80 5.61 22.41
N GLN A 393 8.06 5.69 21.30
CA GLN A 393 8.58 6.20 20.04
C GLN A 393 9.06 7.65 20.15
N LEU A 394 8.35 8.47 20.93
CA LEU A 394 8.72 9.87 21.15
C LEU A 394 9.99 10.03 22.00
N PHE A 395 10.28 9.13 22.96
CA PHE A 395 11.57 9.11 23.64
C PHE A 395 12.72 8.74 22.68
N LEU A 396 12.48 7.77 21.81
CA LEU A 396 13.46 7.38 20.79
C LEU A 396 13.77 8.56 19.85
N LEU A 397 12.73 9.22 19.32
CA LEU A 397 12.88 10.37 18.43
C LEU A 397 13.56 11.56 19.13
N GLU A 398 13.26 11.82 20.40
CA GLU A 398 13.95 12.84 21.18
C GLU A 398 15.44 12.56 21.28
N ALA A 399 15.79 11.33 21.67
CA ALA A 399 17.18 10.93 21.84
C ALA A 399 17.96 10.98 20.51
N ASP A 400 17.34 10.50 19.42
CA ASP A 400 17.92 10.57 18.07
C ASP A 400 18.13 12.02 17.61
N SER A 401 17.17 12.89 17.89
CA SER A 401 17.27 14.33 17.55
C SER A 401 18.38 15.05 18.32
N LEU A 402 18.70 14.56 19.51
CA LEU A 402 19.74 15.11 20.37
C LEU A 402 21.12 14.44 20.17
N ARG A 403 21.31 13.66 19.09
CA ARG A 403 22.53 12.87 18.84
C ARG A 403 23.81 13.68 18.97
N ASP A 404 23.84 14.90 18.43
CA ASP A 404 25.00 15.77 18.48
C ASP A 404 25.26 16.36 19.87
N TRP A 405 24.28 16.26 20.76
CA TRP A 405 24.38 16.57 22.20
C TRP A 405 24.32 15.28 23.02
N THR A 406 25.34 14.44 22.91
CA THR A 406 25.38 13.07 23.44
C THR A 406 24.88 12.96 24.87
N GLY A 407 25.27 13.88 25.76
CA GLY A 407 24.83 13.90 27.16
C GLY A 407 23.32 14.13 27.33
N GLU A 408 22.67 14.90 26.44
CA GLU A 408 21.23 15.11 26.45
C GLU A 408 20.50 13.94 25.79
N SER A 409 21.08 13.36 24.74
CA SER A 409 20.59 12.12 24.10
C SER A 409 20.51 10.98 25.11
N LEU A 410 21.60 10.72 25.86
CA LEU A 410 21.62 9.70 26.92
C LEU A 410 20.56 9.96 28.01
N LYS A 411 20.38 11.22 28.42
CA LYS A 411 19.31 11.57 29.39
C LYS A 411 17.90 11.31 28.83
N ALA A 412 17.69 11.47 27.53
CA ALA A 412 16.41 11.14 26.90
C ALA A 412 16.16 9.62 26.92
N TYR A 413 17.18 8.82 26.58
CA TYR A 413 17.13 7.37 26.73
C TYR A 413 16.87 6.93 28.18
N ASP A 414 17.54 7.51 29.16
CA ASP A 414 17.36 7.18 30.57
C ASP A 414 15.93 7.45 31.06
N ARG A 415 15.33 8.57 30.64
CA ARG A 415 13.93 8.86 30.94
C ARG A 415 13.00 7.87 30.25
N GLY A 416 13.28 7.53 28.98
CA GLY A 416 12.54 6.53 28.22
C GLY A 416 12.58 5.16 28.90
N LEU A 417 13.76 4.71 29.31
CA LEU A 417 13.95 3.41 29.99
C LEU A 417 13.41 3.40 31.43
N THR A 418 13.28 4.57 32.06
CA THR A 418 12.53 4.67 33.34
C THR A 418 11.04 4.38 33.12
N ALA A 419 10.46 4.83 32.01
CA ALA A 419 9.06 4.61 31.67
C ALA A 419 8.83 3.24 31.00
N PHE A 420 9.77 2.77 30.19
CA PHE A 420 9.73 1.52 29.41
C PHE A 420 11.00 0.70 29.63
N PRO A 421 11.19 0.07 30.82
CA PRO A 421 12.45 -0.59 31.17
C PRO A 421 12.85 -1.78 30.28
N GLN A 422 11.88 -2.34 29.57
CA GLN A 422 12.06 -3.51 28.70
C GLN A 422 12.06 -3.16 27.20
N SER A 423 12.07 -1.88 26.83
CA SER A 423 12.09 -1.46 25.44
C SER A 423 13.40 -1.82 24.76
N PHE A 424 13.36 -2.72 23.79
CA PHE A 424 14.53 -3.12 23.01
C PHE A 424 15.08 -1.94 22.19
N SER A 425 14.19 -1.16 21.62
CA SER A 425 14.58 0.00 20.79
C SER A 425 15.33 1.06 21.61
N LEU A 426 14.87 1.34 22.84
CA LEU A 426 15.54 2.31 23.72
C LEU A 426 16.87 1.76 24.27
N LEU A 427 16.91 0.49 24.68
CA LEU A 427 18.14 -0.16 25.12
C LEU A 427 19.18 -0.19 23.98
N TYR A 428 18.78 -0.63 22.80
CA TYR A 428 19.67 -0.70 21.64
C TYR A 428 20.16 0.69 21.22
N GLY A 429 19.26 1.67 21.14
CA GLY A 429 19.63 3.06 20.81
C GLY A 429 20.63 3.64 21.81
N ARG A 430 20.41 3.45 23.14
CA ARG A 430 21.33 3.92 24.16
C ARG A 430 22.69 3.20 24.08
N ALA A 431 22.68 1.88 23.81
CA ALA A 431 23.89 1.11 23.62
C ALA A 431 24.76 1.69 22.47
N MET A 432 24.16 2.06 21.34
CA MET A 432 24.90 2.67 20.21
C MET A 432 25.49 4.04 20.56
N VAL A 433 24.80 4.84 21.38
CA VAL A 433 25.37 6.10 21.89
C VAL A 433 26.51 5.82 22.86
N HIS A 434 26.40 4.85 23.77
CA HIS A 434 27.50 4.43 24.65
C HIS A 434 28.72 3.92 23.86
N GLU A 435 28.50 3.20 22.77
CA GLU A 435 29.56 2.72 21.89
C GLU A 435 30.33 3.90 21.28
N SER A 436 29.62 4.87 20.68
CA SER A 436 30.24 6.05 20.06
C SER A 436 31.06 6.89 21.05
N GLU A 437 30.69 6.87 22.32
CA GLU A 437 31.41 7.54 23.42
C GLU A 437 32.51 6.64 24.06
N GLY A 438 32.75 5.45 23.54
CA GLY A 438 33.72 4.50 24.08
C GLY A 438 33.35 3.91 25.44
N GLN A 439 32.10 4.03 25.87
CA GLN A 439 31.57 3.52 27.15
C GLN A 439 31.15 2.05 26.99
N LEU A 440 32.11 1.18 26.64
CA LEU A 440 31.84 -0.20 26.24
C LEU A 440 31.12 -1.04 27.31
N GLY A 441 31.39 -0.79 28.59
CA GLY A 441 30.70 -1.51 29.67
C GLY A 441 29.19 -1.20 29.72
N ALA A 442 28.82 0.07 29.59
CA ALA A 442 27.42 0.49 29.57
C ALA A 442 26.69 -0.03 28.32
N MET A 443 27.36 0.01 27.16
CA MET A 443 26.85 -0.56 25.91
C MET A 443 26.58 -2.08 26.06
N GLU A 444 27.56 -2.83 26.60
CA GLU A 444 27.44 -4.28 26.83
C GLU A 444 26.29 -4.60 27.79
N ASP A 445 26.12 -3.83 28.87
CA ASP A 445 25.03 -3.99 29.84
C ASP A 445 23.66 -3.84 29.16
N ASP A 446 23.49 -2.84 28.30
CA ASP A 446 22.24 -2.61 27.58
C ASP A 446 21.94 -3.74 26.59
N LEU A 447 22.91 -4.14 25.76
CA LEU A 447 22.72 -5.22 24.79
C LEU A 447 22.45 -6.57 25.48
N ARG A 448 23.14 -6.86 26.59
CA ARG A 448 22.87 -8.06 27.39
C ARG A 448 21.49 -8.01 28.07
N SER A 449 21.00 -6.84 28.42
CA SER A 449 19.62 -6.68 28.92
C SER A 449 18.59 -7.11 27.88
N ILE A 450 18.80 -6.77 26.59
CA ILE A 450 17.96 -7.27 25.50
C ILE A 450 18.07 -8.78 25.39
N LEU A 451 19.29 -9.34 25.33
CA LEU A 451 19.53 -10.78 25.20
C LEU A 451 19.03 -11.60 26.38
N SER A 452 18.88 -11.00 27.56
CA SER A 452 18.27 -11.66 28.71
C SER A 452 16.76 -11.88 28.55
N GLN A 453 16.10 -11.05 27.75
CA GLN A 453 14.67 -11.10 27.47
C GLN A 453 14.38 -11.88 26.18
N ASP A 454 15.22 -11.68 25.17
CA ASP A 454 15.19 -12.38 23.88
C ASP A 454 16.61 -12.86 23.53
N PRO A 455 16.97 -14.09 23.93
CA PRO A 455 18.29 -14.67 23.67
C PRO A 455 18.61 -14.84 22.19
N ASP A 456 17.59 -14.83 21.32
CA ASP A 456 17.70 -15.07 19.89
C ASP A 456 17.46 -13.79 19.05
N HIS A 457 17.64 -12.61 19.67
CA HIS A 457 17.58 -11.34 18.95
C HIS A 457 18.83 -11.13 18.07
N ALA A 458 18.76 -11.53 16.81
CA ALA A 458 19.87 -11.59 15.87
C ALA A 458 20.67 -10.27 15.76
N ALA A 459 19.99 -9.13 15.63
CA ALA A 459 20.63 -7.83 15.52
C ALA A 459 21.46 -7.48 16.77
N THR A 460 20.96 -7.80 17.96
CA THR A 460 21.69 -7.55 19.23
C THR A 460 22.87 -8.50 19.40
N LEU A 461 22.73 -9.77 19.02
CA LEU A 461 23.83 -10.73 19.01
C LEU A 461 24.97 -10.25 18.11
N ASN A 462 24.63 -9.79 16.88
CA ASN A 462 25.59 -9.26 15.93
C ASN A 462 26.24 -7.98 16.45
N ALA A 463 25.48 -7.01 16.95
CA ALA A 463 26.00 -5.75 17.46
C ALA A 463 26.99 -5.97 18.62
N LEU A 464 26.62 -6.83 19.59
CA LEU A 464 27.52 -7.16 20.71
C LEU A 464 28.77 -7.85 20.22
N GLY A 465 28.66 -8.87 19.36
CA GLY A 465 29.79 -9.60 18.81
C GLY A 465 30.73 -8.69 18.02
N TYR A 466 30.20 -7.84 17.14
CA TYR A 466 30.99 -6.88 16.36
C TYR A 466 31.76 -5.89 17.25
N THR A 467 31.08 -5.32 18.26
CA THR A 467 31.75 -4.39 19.18
C THR A 467 32.82 -5.07 20.02
N LEU A 468 32.58 -6.31 20.48
CA LEU A 468 33.62 -7.10 21.17
C LEU A 468 34.82 -7.37 20.27
N THR A 469 34.61 -7.62 18.99
CA THR A 469 35.69 -7.85 17.99
C THR A 469 36.55 -6.62 17.81
N ASN A 470 35.96 -5.43 17.73
CA ASN A 470 36.68 -4.21 17.45
C ASN A 470 37.38 -3.60 18.68
N ASN A 471 36.77 -3.75 19.85
CA ASN A 471 37.18 -3.00 21.05
C ASN A 471 37.80 -3.86 22.15
N THR A 472 37.84 -5.21 21.98
CA THR A 472 38.38 -6.13 22.98
C THR A 472 39.23 -7.23 22.34
N GLN A 473 39.70 -8.17 23.16
CA GLN A 473 40.35 -9.41 22.70
C GLN A 473 39.45 -10.66 22.95
N ARG A 474 38.13 -10.46 23.14
CA ARG A 474 37.16 -11.53 23.43
C ARG A 474 36.63 -12.13 22.12
N TYR A 475 37.56 -12.52 21.23
CA TYR A 475 37.21 -12.93 19.86
C TYR A 475 36.40 -14.22 19.81
N GLU A 476 36.65 -15.19 20.68
CA GLU A 476 35.91 -16.44 20.72
C GLU A 476 34.46 -16.21 21.13
N GLU A 477 34.24 -15.37 22.15
CA GLU A 477 32.87 -15.01 22.58
C GLU A 477 32.16 -14.19 21.48
N ALA A 478 32.87 -13.29 20.81
CA ALA A 478 32.33 -12.53 19.70
C ALA A 478 31.90 -13.45 18.54
N ALA A 479 32.72 -14.45 18.20
CA ALA A 479 32.40 -15.44 17.19
C ALA A 479 31.13 -16.24 17.55
N ASP A 480 31.05 -16.76 18.77
CA ASP A 480 29.87 -17.50 19.25
C ASP A 480 28.57 -16.67 19.12
N LEU A 481 28.63 -15.37 19.44
CA LEU A 481 27.48 -14.47 19.32
C LEU A 481 27.07 -14.25 17.87
N ILE A 482 28.06 -13.98 16.98
CA ILE A 482 27.78 -13.67 15.58
C ILE A 482 27.38 -14.94 14.81
N GLU A 483 27.95 -16.11 15.13
CA GLU A 483 27.52 -17.40 14.56
C GLU A 483 26.04 -17.69 14.88
N ARG A 484 25.62 -17.42 16.12
CA ARG A 484 24.20 -17.52 16.50
C ARG A 484 23.34 -16.52 15.72
N ALA A 485 23.81 -15.27 15.55
CA ALA A 485 23.11 -14.27 14.74
C ALA A 485 22.95 -14.74 13.29
N LEU A 486 24.00 -15.32 12.68
CA LEU A 486 23.97 -15.83 11.32
C LEU A 486 23.03 -17.03 11.17
N ALA A 487 22.96 -17.91 12.19
CA ALA A 487 22.03 -19.03 12.20
C ALA A 487 20.56 -18.57 12.22
N LEU A 488 20.27 -17.43 12.86
CA LEU A 488 18.93 -16.82 12.93
C LEU A 488 18.58 -16.02 11.69
N SER A 489 19.56 -15.42 11.03
CA SER A 489 19.40 -14.61 9.81
C SER A 489 20.42 -15.03 8.74
N PRO A 490 20.23 -16.20 8.11
CA PRO A 490 21.17 -16.69 7.10
C PRO A 490 21.28 -15.75 5.90
N GLY A 491 22.53 -15.46 5.50
CA GLY A 491 22.80 -14.65 4.32
C GLY A 491 22.68 -13.12 4.55
N ASP A 492 22.47 -12.66 5.78
CA ASP A 492 22.51 -11.22 6.10
C ASP A 492 23.94 -10.68 5.89
N PRO A 493 24.14 -9.70 4.97
CA PRO A 493 25.48 -9.22 4.62
C PRO A 493 26.23 -8.56 5.78
N ALA A 494 25.52 -7.88 6.70
CA ALA A 494 26.15 -7.25 7.86
C ALA A 494 26.63 -8.29 8.89
N ILE A 495 25.88 -9.38 9.06
CA ILE A 495 26.27 -10.48 9.95
C ILE A 495 27.41 -11.29 9.31
N LEU A 496 27.37 -11.52 8.01
CA LEU A 496 28.46 -12.18 7.27
C LEU A 496 29.76 -11.39 7.37
N ASP A 497 29.69 -10.06 7.22
CA ASP A 497 30.86 -9.17 7.39
C ASP A 497 31.42 -9.26 8.81
N SER A 498 30.57 -9.12 9.82
CA SER A 498 30.95 -9.22 11.23
C SER A 498 31.62 -10.56 11.56
N LEU A 499 31.08 -11.68 11.05
CA LEU A 499 31.66 -13.01 11.27
C LEU A 499 32.98 -13.17 10.51
N GLY A 500 33.03 -12.70 9.28
CA GLY A 500 34.28 -12.67 8.51
C GLY A 500 35.36 -11.86 9.22
N TRP A 501 34.99 -10.73 9.82
CA TRP A 501 35.94 -9.87 10.55
C TRP A 501 36.44 -10.51 11.85
N VAL A 502 35.60 -11.14 12.65
CA VAL A 502 36.06 -11.83 13.86
C VAL A 502 36.91 -13.05 13.52
N TYR A 503 36.61 -13.79 12.45
CA TYR A 503 37.48 -14.88 11.99
C TYR A 503 38.85 -14.39 11.53
N TYR A 504 38.92 -13.21 10.90
CA TYR A 504 40.21 -12.57 10.63
C TYR A 504 41.00 -12.32 11.92
N LYS A 505 40.37 -11.79 12.96
CA LYS A 505 41.02 -11.56 14.27
C LYS A 505 41.49 -12.86 14.95
N LEU A 506 40.80 -13.96 14.71
CA LEU A 506 41.16 -15.30 15.16
C LEU A 506 42.26 -15.97 14.29
N GLY A 507 42.66 -15.35 13.17
CA GLY A 507 43.66 -15.89 12.24
C GLY A 507 43.10 -16.95 11.28
N GLN A 508 41.78 -17.10 11.19
CA GLN A 508 41.07 -18.02 10.29
C GLN A 508 40.84 -17.33 8.95
N TYR A 509 41.89 -17.06 8.21
CA TYR A 509 41.87 -16.19 7.02
C TYR A 509 41.04 -16.76 5.87
N SER A 510 41.01 -18.07 5.68
CA SER A 510 40.25 -18.71 4.58
C SER A 510 38.75 -18.60 4.77
N GLU A 511 38.29 -18.86 5.99
CA GLU A 511 36.88 -18.76 6.41
C GLU A 511 36.44 -17.31 6.41
N SER A 512 37.29 -16.40 6.89
CA SER A 512 37.07 -14.95 6.86
C SER A 512 36.87 -14.46 5.43
N GLU A 513 37.79 -14.83 4.49
CA GLU A 513 37.68 -14.41 3.10
C GLU A 513 36.37 -14.90 2.45
N ALA A 514 35.97 -16.15 2.70
CA ALA A 514 34.77 -16.71 2.12
C ALA A 514 33.53 -15.89 2.52
N LEU A 515 33.37 -15.59 3.81
CA LEU A 515 32.25 -14.82 4.35
C LEU A 515 32.27 -13.36 3.86
N LEU A 516 33.42 -12.69 3.87
CA LEU A 516 33.53 -11.32 3.41
C LEU A 516 33.28 -11.17 1.90
N ARG A 517 33.63 -12.17 1.09
CA ARG A 517 33.28 -12.19 -0.32
C ARG A 517 31.78 -12.38 -0.53
N GLU A 518 31.14 -13.24 0.25
CA GLU A 518 29.69 -13.43 0.22
C GLU A 518 28.97 -12.13 0.60
N ALA A 519 29.39 -11.49 1.71
CA ALA A 519 28.86 -10.20 2.14
C ALA A 519 29.05 -9.11 1.05
N HIS A 520 30.25 -9.00 0.49
CA HIS A 520 30.57 -8.00 -0.54
C HIS A 520 29.78 -8.20 -1.84
N ASN A 521 29.53 -9.45 -2.23
CA ASN A 521 28.74 -9.77 -3.42
C ASN A 521 27.25 -9.47 -3.21
N ALA A 522 26.74 -9.72 -2.00
CA ALA A 522 25.34 -9.45 -1.65
C ALA A 522 25.05 -7.95 -1.47
N PHE A 523 25.96 -7.26 -0.79
CA PHE A 523 25.87 -5.82 -0.53
C PHE A 523 27.28 -5.19 -0.52
N PRO A 524 27.73 -4.57 -1.61
CA PRO A 524 29.09 -4.02 -1.73
C PRO A 524 29.24 -2.70 -0.97
N ASP A 525 29.26 -2.78 0.36
CA ASP A 525 29.49 -1.68 1.27
C ASP A 525 30.97 -1.35 1.38
N PRO A 526 31.37 -0.06 1.56
CA PRO A 526 32.78 0.33 1.74
C PRO A 526 33.44 -0.27 2.98
N GLU A 527 32.74 -0.53 4.06
CA GLU A 527 33.28 -1.18 5.26
C GLU A 527 33.62 -2.64 4.97
N VAL A 528 32.69 -3.37 4.32
CA VAL A 528 32.93 -4.74 3.86
C VAL A 528 34.13 -4.79 2.91
N ALA A 529 34.25 -3.80 2.01
CA ALA A 529 35.40 -3.68 1.12
C ALA A 529 36.70 -3.43 1.88
N ALA A 530 36.69 -2.64 2.96
CA ALA A 530 37.85 -2.41 3.83
C ALA A 530 38.29 -3.73 4.49
N HIS A 531 37.36 -4.48 5.08
CA HIS A 531 37.65 -5.77 5.73
C HIS A 531 38.16 -6.82 4.73
N LEU A 532 37.48 -7.02 3.61
CA LEU A 532 37.88 -7.97 2.58
C LEU A 532 39.25 -7.63 2.03
N GLY A 533 39.48 -6.37 1.71
CA GLY A 533 40.78 -5.91 1.22
C GLY A 533 41.92 -6.12 2.22
N GLU A 534 41.68 -5.92 3.52
CA GLU A 534 42.64 -6.19 4.59
C GLU A 534 43.00 -7.68 4.67
N VAL A 535 42.01 -8.55 4.65
CA VAL A 535 42.19 -10.01 4.66
C VAL A 535 43.03 -10.46 3.46
N LEU A 536 42.70 -9.98 2.27
CA LEU A 536 43.46 -10.27 1.04
C LEU A 536 44.92 -9.75 1.10
N TRP A 537 45.09 -8.56 1.66
CA TRP A 537 46.44 -7.96 1.83
C TRP A 537 47.31 -8.81 2.73
N VAL A 538 46.81 -9.25 3.89
CA VAL A 538 47.57 -10.08 4.84
C VAL A 538 47.87 -11.47 4.25
N GLN A 539 47.02 -11.99 3.39
CA GLN A 539 47.28 -13.22 2.63
C GLN A 539 48.31 -13.04 1.48
N GLY A 540 48.80 -11.82 1.26
CA GLY A 540 49.77 -11.51 0.19
C GLY A 540 49.15 -11.23 -1.18
N ARG A 541 47.81 -11.18 -1.28
CA ARG A 541 47.05 -10.92 -2.52
C ARG A 541 46.84 -9.42 -2.74
N GLN A 542 47.93 -8.68 -2.75
CA GLN A 542 47.94 -7.22 -2.72
C GLN A 542 47.25 -6.56 -3.92
N PHE A 543 47.27 -7.17 -5.09
CA PHE A 543 46.57 -6.62 -6.27
C PHE A 543 45.05 -6.69 -6.08
N GLU A 544 44.55 -7.81 -5.65
CA GLU A 544 43.13 -7.98 -5.40
C GLU A 544 42.64 -7.07 -4.27
N ALA A 545 43.42 -6.94 -3.19
CA ALA A 545 43.12 -6.02 -2.10
C ALA A 545 42.94 -4.58 -2.60
N ARG A 546 43.88 -4.09 -3.46
CA ARG A 546 43.79 -2.75 -4.03
C ARG A 546 42.57 -2.57 -4.94
N ASP A 547 42.20 -3.60 -5.70
CA ASP A 547 41.05 -3.55 -6.57
C ASP A 547 39.76 -3.45 -5.75
N VAL A 548 39.58 -4.24 -4.67
CA VAL A 548 38.46 -4.18 -3.77
C VAL A 548 38.36 -2.80 -3.09
N TRP A 549 39.45 -2.26 -2.57
CA TRP A 549 39.44 -0.92 -1.97
C TRP A 549 39.13 0.18 -2.98
N ARG A 550 39.66 0.07 -4.22
CA ARG A 550 39.35 1.02 -5.29
C ARG A 550 37.86 1.00 -5.65
N ASP A 551 37.26 -0.19 -5.76
CA ASP A 551 35.81 -0.32 -6.03
C ASP A 551 34.99 0.29 -4.91
N GLY A 552 35.37 0.11 -3.64
CA GLY A 552 34.74 0.76 -2.50
C GLY A 552 34.83 2.29 -2.57
N LEU A 553 36.02 2.84 -2.88
CA LEU A 553 36.23 4.29 -3.02
C LEU A 553 35.57 4.89 -4.28
N ASN A 554 35.37 4.11 -5.35
CA ASN A 554 34.61 4.55 -6.51
C ASN A 554 33.13 4.75 -6.17
N ARG A 555 32.59 3.96 -5.23
CA ARG A 555 31.22 4.08 -4.75
C ARG A 555 31.04 5.23 -3.75
N VAL A 556 31.96 5.31 -2.77
CA VAL A 556 31.98 6.36 -1.76
C VAL A 556 33.38 6.95 -1.70
N PRO A 557 33.65 8.04 -2.43
CA PRO A 557 34.93 8.72 -2.42
C PRO A 557 35.35 9.14 -1.00
N ASP A 558 36.62 8.99 -0.70
CA ASP A 558 37.22 9.39 0.59
C ASP A 558 36.66 8.66 1.82
N HIS A 559 36.11 7.44 1.66
CA HIS A 559 35.57 6.69 2.78
C HIS A 559 36.62 6.43 3.87
N PRO A 560 36.39 6.89 5.13
CA PRO A 560 37.43 6.96 6.16
C PRO A 560 37.99 5.58 6.53
N ILE A 561 37.16 4.55 6.65
CA ILE A 561 37.57 3.19 7.06
C ILE A 561 38.53 2.58 6.02
N ILE A 562 38.23 2.74 4.72
CA ILE A 562 39.15 2.25 3.66
C ILE A 562 40.47 2.99 3.72
N LEU A 563 40.43 4.33 3.80
CA LEU A 563 41.67 5.15 3.81
C LEU A 563 42.53 4.87 5.04
N GLU A 564 41.92 4.71 6.21
CA GLU A 564 42.62 4.35 7.44
C GLU A 564 43.26 2.95 7.35
N THR A 565 42.50 1.95 6.81
CA THR A 565 43.00 0.59 6.60
C THR A 565 44.18 0.59 5.64
N VAL A 566 44.10 1.25 4.50
CA VAL A 566 45.17 1.38 3.50
C VAL A 566 46.41 2.04 4.12
N LYS A 567 46.20 3.13 4.87
CA LYS A 567 47.28 3.83 5.57
C LYS A 567 47.96 2.96 6.63
N ARG A 568 47.18 2.27 7.46
CA ARG A 568 47.68 1.39 8.53
C ARG A 568 48.51 0.22 7.99
N LEU A 569 48.13 -0.32 6.85
CA LEU A 569 48.81 -1.42 6.17
C LEU A 569 50.01 -0.97 5.31
N GLY A 570 50.23 0.33 5.19
CA GLY A 570 51.26 0.88 4.31
C GLY A 570 51.04 0.57 2.83
N ALA A 571 49.78 0.39 2.46
CA ALA A 571 49.41 0.16 1.07
C ALA A 571 49.33 1.49 0.31
N GLU A 572 49.78 1.49 -0.95
CA GLU A 572 49.58 2.60 -1.87
C GLU A 572 48.42 2.25 -2.81
N LEU A 573 47.41 3.11 -2.88
CA LEU A 573 46.38 3.06 -3.92
C LEU A 573 46.89 3.86 -5.12
N PRO A 574 46.88 3.28 -6.33
CA PRO A 574 47.35 3.96 -7.54
C PRO A 574 46.41 5.10 -7.95
#